data_a7c48cffce8e05c9b7a9c969df2bb9fb
#
_entry.id   a7c48cffce8e05c9b7a9c969df2bb9fb
#
_cell.length_a   1.000
_cell.length_b   1.000
_cell.length_c   1.000
_cell.angle_alpha   90.00
_cell.angle_beta   90.00
_cell.angle_gamma   90.00
#
_symmetry.space_group_name_H-M   'P 1'
#
loop_
_entity.id
_entity.type
_entity.pdbx_description
1 polymer ?
#
loop_
_entity_poly.entity_id
_entity_poly.type
_entity_poly.pdbx_seq_one_letter_code
_entity_poly.pdbx_strand_id
1 'polypeptide(L)'
;MKSKRIYPAFTISKKGEMSLKNGHPWVYCDELRNEPEGLKNGELCDVFSEKGSYLGTGFLSLNSKIRIRILSDNANENFSENFFRRRIRYAIGYRKTVMGDDFSACRLIFGEADGMPGLTIDKYGDILVSQVLSYGMDMIKDMIFRLLVEELEKDGVKVSGIMERNDVAIRKLEGLEQYKGWYRAEFLPEPPSNITEITENGIRYEVDVENGQKTGFFLDQKYNRLAVSKIAKGKKVLDCFTHTGSFALNAAMGGARHVTAVDVSQFAVDTARENAKRNGLTDRMDFLCADVFDLLPKLLEEKADYDMIILDPPAFTKSRKTVGSAERGYKEINYRAMRLLPRGGYLATCSCSHFMENRLFVKMVMSAAKDAGVQLKLIEARQQAPDHPILLNVPETDYLKFYLFQVV
;
A
#
# COMPACT_ATOMS: atom_id res chain seq x y z
N MET A 1 -11.97 -23.15 -36.23
CA MET A 1 -12.88 -22.00 -36.40
C MET A 1 -12.59 -21.04 -35.27
N LYS A 2 -12.23 -19.76 -35.51
CA LYS A 2 -12.16 -18.75 -34.49
C LYS A 2 -13.57 -18.56 -33.91
N SER A 3 -13.78 -18.84 -32.64
CA SER A 3 -15.07 -18.59 -32.01
C SER A 3 -15.41 -17.11 -32.20
N LYS A 4 -16.62 -16.82 -32.70
CA LYS A 4 -17.08 -15.43 -32.81
C LYS A 4 -17.12 -14.83 -31.43
N ARG A 5 -16.29 -13.83 -31.14
CA ARG A 5 -16.28 -13.15 -29.85
C ARG A 5 -17.60 -12.43 -29.65
N ILE A 6 -18.15 -12.53 -28.46
CA ILE A 6 -19.50 -12.06 -28.10
C ILE A 6 -19.49 -10.74 -27.31
N TYR A 7 -18.31 -10.27 -26.89
CA TYR A 7 -18.20 -9.06 -26.07
C TYR A 7 -18.27 -7.79 -26.94
N PRO A 8 -18.82 -6.68 -26.42
CA PRO A 8 -18.75 -5.37 -27.07
C PRO A 8 -17.33 -5.03 -27.46
N ALA A 9 -17.13 -4.51 -28.69
CA ALA A 9 -15.80 -4.26 -29.24
C ALA A 9 -15.47 -2.77 -29.25
N PHE A 10 -14.41 -2.40 -28.57
CA PHE A 10 -13.87 -1.04 -28.55
C PHE A 10 -12.63 -0.95 -29.42
N THR A 11 -12.55 0.12 -30.19
CA THR A 11 -11.33 0.52 -30.92
C THR A 11 -10.66 1.65 -30.16
N ILE A 12 -9.34 1.57 -29.99
CA ILE A 12 -8.58 2.56 -29.25
C ILE A 12 -7.52 3.26 -30.09
N SER A 13 -7.12 4.43 -29.64
CA SER A 13 -6.10 5.26 -30.26
C SER A 13 -4.73 4.56 -30.30
N LYS A 14 -3.86 5.03 -31.19
CA LYS A 14 -2.47 4.55 -31.25
C LYS A 14 -1.72 4.71 -29.93
N LYS A 15 -2.02 5.76 -29.14
CA LYS A 15 -1.45 5.97 -27.82
C LYS A 15 -1.88 4.86 -26.86
N GLY A 16 -3.17 4.54 -26.78
CA GLY A 16 -3.71 3.45 -25.96
C GLY A 16 -3.18 2.07 -26.44
N GLU A 17 -3.09 1.84 -27.75
CA GLU A 17 -2.47 0.63 -28.32
C GLU A 17 -1.04 0.46 -27.85
N MET A 18 -0.22 1.52 -27.87
CA MET A 18 1.16 1.45 -27.39
C MET A 18 1.22 1.19 -25.88
N SER A 19 0.34 1.80 -25.11
CA SER A 19 0.26 1.58 -23.66
C SER A 19 -0.03 0.11 -23.33
N LEU A 20 -1.06 -0.47 -23.97
CA LEU A 20 -1.41 -1.89 -23.78
C LEU A 20 -0.30 -2.84 -24.25
N LYS A 21 0.33 -2.57 -25.40
CA LYS A 21 1.46 -3.38 -25.90
C LYS A 21 2.69 -3.32 -24.99
N ASN A 22 2.87 -2.23 -24.25
CA ASN A 22 3.89 -2.11 -23.23
C ASN A 22 3.45 -2.75 -21.89
N GLY A 23 2.27 -3.38 -21.83
CA GLY A 23 1.77 -4.13 -20.69
C GLY A 23 1.03 -3.31 -19.64
N HIS A 24 0.74 -2.03 -19.88
CA HIS A 24 -0.09 -1.24 -18.98
C HIS A 24 -1.57 -1.62 -19.16
N PRO A 25 -2.32 -2.04 -18.12
CA PRO A 25 -3.64 -2.69 -18.31
C PRO A 25 -4.82 -1.72 -18.42
N TRP A 26 -4.60 -0.40 -18.49
CA TRP A 26 -5.68 0.57 -18.50
C TRP A 26 -5.89 1.21 -19.86
N VAL A 27 -7.16 1.34 -20.25
CA VAL A 27 -7.60 2.16 -21.36
C VAL A 27 -8.39 3.35 -20.81
N TYR A 28 -7.96 4.56 -21.14
CA TYR A 28 -8.63 5.77 -20.69
C TYR A 28 -9.76 6.19 -21.63
N CYS A 29 -10.76 6.92 -21.12
CA CYS A 29 -11.92 7.35 -21.92
C CYS A 29 -11.55 8.18 -23.17
N ASP A 30 -10.49 9.01 -23.09
CA ASP A 30 -9.99 9.82 -24.20
C ASP A 30 -9.24 9.00 -25.28
N GLU A 31 -8.95 7.76 -25.01
CA GLU A 31 -8.28 6.84 -25.94
C GLU A 31 -9.27 6.05 -26.82
N LEU A 32 -10.56 6.06 -26.49
CA LEU A 32 -11.59 5.39 -27.28
C LEU A 32 -11.84 6.08 -28.63
N ARG A 33 -12.13 5.29 -29.66
CA ARG A 33 -12.49 5.74 -31.02
C ARG A 33 -13.93 5.46 -31.39
N ASN A 34 -14.54 4.51 -30.71
CA ASN A 34 -15.95 4.19 -30.83
C ASN A 34 -16.53 3.85 -29.46
N GLU A 35 -17.84 3.96 -29.34
CA GLU A 35 -18.58 3.51 -28.18
C GLU A 35 -19.79 2.70 -28.69
N PRO A 36 -19.78 1.36 -28.51
CA PRO A 36 -20.90 0.51 -28.86
C PRO A 36 -22.19 0.91 -28.14
N GLU A 37 -23.34 0.61 -28.72
CA GLU A 37 -24.64 0.82 -28.10
C GLU A 37 -24.99 -0.31 -27.10
N GLY A 38 -25.88 -0.01 -26.12
CA GLY A 38 -26.42 -1.01 -25.20
C GLY A 38 -25.44 -1.50 -24.14
N LEU A 39 -24.38 -0.75 -23.86
CA LEU A 39 -23.36 -1.12 -22.90
C LEU A 39 -23.90 -1.20 -21.45
N LYS A 40 -23.42 -2.21 -20.73
CA LYS A 40 -23.67 -2.37 -19.30
C LYS A 40 -22.39 -2.10 -18.50
N ASN A 41 -22.53 -1.34 -17.41
CA ASN A 41 -21.39 -1.08 -16.54
C ASN A 41 -20.88 -2.41 -15.92
N GLY A 42 -19.58 -2.62 -15.92
CA GLY A 42 -18.93 -3.82 -15.38
C GLY A 42 -18.90 -5.03 -16.33
N GLU A 43 -19.50 -4.96 -17.51
CA GLU A 43 -19.43 -6.06 -18.46
C GLU A 43 -18.02 -6.23 -19.07
N LEU A 44 -17.75 -7.44 -19.55
CA LEU A 44 -16.54 -7.72 -20.31
C LEU A 44 -16.64 -7.09 -21.71
N CYS A 45 -15.56 -6.49 -22.16
CA CYS A 45 -15.45 -5.92 -23.50
C CYS A 45 -14.09 -6.24 -24.13
N ASP A 46 -14.08 -6.34 -25.45
CA ASP A 46 -12.88 -6.57 -26.25
C ASP A 46 -12.29 -5.23 -26.73
N VAL A 47 -10.98 -5.15 -26.76
CA VAL A 47 -10.25 -3.97 -27.21
C VAL A 47 -9.43 -4.29 -28.44
N PHE A 48 -9.55 -3.45 -29.46
CA PHE A 48 -8.86 -3.56 -30.74
C PHE A 48 -8.10 -2.27 -31.08
N SER A 49 -7.02 -2.42 -31.83
CA SER A 49 -6.35 -1.28 -32.46
C SER A 49 -7.18 -0.72 -33.65
N GLU A 50 -6.85 0.50 -34.11
CA GLU A 50 -7.44 1.09 -35.32
C GLU A 50 -7.24 0.21 -36.59
N LYS A 51 -6.26 -0.69 -36.56
CA LYS A 51 -5.99 -1.66 -37.64
C LYS A 51 -6.73 -3.00 -37.45
N GLY A 52 -7.58 -3.12 -36.43
CA GLY A 52 -8.35 -4.33 -36.13
C GLY A 52 -7.58 -5.44 -35.42
N SER A 53 -6.38 -5.17 -34.92
CA SER A 53 -5.64 -6.15 -34.10
C SER A 53 -6.25 -6.21 -32.69
N TYR A 54 -6.53 -7.41 -32.19
CA TYR A 54 -6.97 -7.63 -30.82
C TYR A 54 -5.86 -7.26 -29.82
N LEU A 55 -6.22 -6.55 -28.77
CA LEU A 55 -5.29 -6.05 -27.74
C LEU A 55 -5.58 -6.59 -26.35
N GLY A 56 -6.80 -7.06 -26.09
CA GLY A 56 -7.17 -7.64 -24.81
C GLY A 56 -8.67 -7.60 -24.55
N THR A 57 -9.08 -8.28 -23.48
CA THR A 57 -10.43 -8.22 -22.91
C THR A 57 -10.34 -7.75 -21.46
N GLY A 58 -11.27 -6.91 -21.04
CA GLY A 58 -11.30 -6.36 -19.69
C GLY A 58 -12.68 -5.92 -19.25
N PHE A 59 -12.77 -5.42 -18.02
CA PHE A 59 -13.99 -4.86 -17.48
C PHE A 59 -14.19 -3.40 -17.90
N LEU A 60 -15.40 -3.11 -18.37
CA LEU A 60 -15.85 -1.77 -18.71
C LEU A 60 -16.27 -0.99 -17.44
N SER A 61 -15.89 0.26 -17.33
CA SER A 61 -16.43 1.21 -16.35
C SER A 61 -16.96 2.46 -17.03
N LEU A 62 -18.27 2.69 -16.96
CA LEU A 62 -18.92 3.82 -17.62
C LEU A 62 -18.71 5.15 -16.88
N ASN A 63 -18.40 5.11 -15.59
CA ASN A 63 -18.22 6.31 -14.74
C ASN A 63 -16.76 6.73 -14.59
N SER A 64 -15.82 5.81 -14.76
CA SER A 64 -14.40 6.03 -14.53
C SER A 64 -13.69 6.66 -15.74
N LYS A 65 -12.66 7.47 -15.46
CA LYS A 65 -11.70 7.87 -16.50
C LYS A 65 -10.90 6.68 -17.05
N ILE A 66 -10.66 5.66 -16.22
CA ILE A 66 -10.12 4.37 -16.65
C ILE A 66 -11.31 3.57 -17.19
N ARG A 67 -11.56 3.71 -18.48
CA ARG A 67 -12.75 3.16 -19.13
C ARG A 67 -12.75 1.63 -19.20
N ILE A 68 -11.58 1.03 -19.45
CA ILE A 68 -11.44 -0.43 -19.52
C ILE A 68 -10.21 -0.84 -18.73
N ARG A 69 -10.37 -1.86 -17.89
CA ARG A 69 -9.27 -2.51 -17.17
C ARG A 69 -9.08 -3.91 -17.76
N ILE A 70 -7.98 -4.08 -18.49
CA ILE A 70 -7.66 -5.33 -19.19
C ILE A 70 -7.37 -6.43 -18.16
N LEU A 71 -8.05 -7.56 -18.39
CA LEU A 71 -7.82 -8.80 -17.63
C LEU A 71 -6.82 -9.70 -18.34
N SER A 72 -6.90 -9.82 -19.67
CA SER A 72 -6.03 -10.69 -20.46
C SER A 72 -5.89 -10.19 -21.88
N ASP A 73 -4.71 -10.32 -22.45
CA ASP A 73 -4.38 -10.11 -23.87
C ASP A 73 -4.49 -11.41 -24.70
N ASN A 74 -4.76 -12.55 -24.04
CA ASN A 74 -4.97 -13.82 -24.72
C ASN A 74 -6.38 -13.88 -25.31
N ALA A 75 -6.48 -13.87 -26.66
CA ALA A 75 -7.75 -13.93 -27.37
C ALA A 75 -8.54 -15.24 -27.16
N ASN A 76 -7.91 -16.30 -26.66
CA ASN A 76 -8.54 -17.59 -26.38
C ASN A 76 -8.92 -17.78 -24.92
N GLU A 77 -8.72 -16.75 -24.08
CA GLU A 77 -9.04 -16.84 -22.65
C GLU A 77 -10.57 -16.90 -22.43
N ASN A 78 -10.97 -17.75 -21.50
CA ASN A 78 -12.33 -17.84 -21.01
C ASN A 78 -12.39 -17.30 -19.57
N PHE A 79 -13.14 -16.23 -19.35
CA PHE A 79 -13.27 -15.54 -18.07
C PHE A 79 -14.27 -16.23 -17.12
N SER A 80 -14.12 -17.54 -16.97
CA SER A 80 -14.87 -18.40 -16.06
C SER A 80 -14.28 -18.36 -14.64
N GLU A 81 -14.93 -19.03 -13.68
CA GLU A 81 -14.39 -19.24 -12.33
C GLU A 81 -12.96 -19.79 -12.34
N ASN A 82 -12.65 -20.72 -13.27
CA ASN A 82 -11.31 -21.30 -13.38
C ASN A 82 -10.23 -20.26 -13.73
N PHE A 83 -10.57 -19.23 -14.48
CA PHE A 83 -9.65 -18.13 -14.78
C PHE A 83 -9.29 -17.36 -13.50
N PHE A 84 -10.29 -16.96 -12.71
CA PHE A 84 -10.08 -16.23 -11.46
C PHE A 84 -9.43 -17.12 -10.38
N ARG A 85 -9.83 -18.38 -10.28
CA ARG A 85 -9.21 -19.36 -9.37
C ARG A 85 -7.72 -19.51 -9.63
N ARG A 86 -7.31 -19.60 -10.90
CA ARG A 86 -5.89 -19.67 -11.28
C ARG A 86 -5.13 -18.44 -10.84
N ARG A 87 -5.69 -17.22 -10.97
CA ARG A 87 -5.06 -15.97 -10.53
C ARG A 87 -4.94 -15.90 -9.00
N ILE A 88 -5.97 -16.29 -8.29
CA ILE A 88 -5.97 -16.40 -6.83
C ILE A 88 -4.86 -17.35 -6.38
N ARG A 89 -4.74 -18.52 -7.00
CA ARG A 89 -3.66 -19.48 -6.70
C ARG A 89 -2.27 -18.88 -6.94
N TYR A 90 -2.09 -18.15 -8.02
CA TYR A 90 -0.81 -17.50 -8.31
C TYR A 90 -0.50 -16.42 -7.26
N ALA A 91 -1.48 -15.62 -6.87
CA ALA A 91 -1.33 -14.60 -5.84
C ALA A 91 -0.97 -15.20 -4.48
N ILE A 92 -1.67 -16.26 -4.04
CA ILE A 92 -1.38 -16.99 -2.80
C ILE A 92 0.01 -17.64 -2.87
N GLY A 93 0.31 -18.37 -3.95
CA GLY A 93 1.60 -19.04 -4.14
C GLY A 93 2.77 -18.08 -4.12
N TYR A 94 2.62 -16.93 -4.77
CA TYR A 94 3.62 -15.85 -4.74
C TYR A 94 3.86 -15.38 -3.28
N ARG A 95 2.80 -15.05 -2.51
CA ARG A 95 2.95 -14.59 -1.12
C ARG A 95 3.57 -15.66 -0.22
N LYS A 96 3.19 -16.91 -0.37
CA LYS A 96 3.85 -18.00 0.37
C LYS A 96 5.35 -18.08 0.09
N THR A 97 5.75 -17.85 -1.15
CA THR A 97 7.16 -17.86 -1.55
C THR A 97 7.93 -16.67 -1.00
N VAL A 98 7.40 -15.44 -1.15
CA VAL A 98 8.15 -14.21 -0.83
C VAL A 98 8.04 -13.78 0.62
N MET A 99 6.98 -14.22 1.33
CA MET A 99 6.74 -13.87 2.73
C MET A 99 7.16 -14.97 3.69
N GLY A 100 7.18 -16.26 3.27
CA GLY A 100 7.57 -17.37 4.14
C GLY A 100 6.76 -17.39 5.44
N ASP A 101 7.44 -17.34 6.59
CA ASP A 101 6.82 -17.32 7.92
C ASP A 101 5.95 -16.09 8.18
N ASP A 102 6.17 -15.02 7.40
CA ASP A 102 5.41 -13.78 7.50
C ASP A 102 4.04 -13.82 6.78
N PHE A 103 3.68 -14.95 6.16
CA PHE A 103 2.41 -15.12 5.44
C PHE A 103 1.17 -14.91 6.31
N SER A 104 1.29 -14.98 7.64
CA SER A 104 0.19 -14.75 8.58
C SER A 104 -0.36 -13.31 8.56
N ALA A 105 0.47 -12.33 8.18
CA ALA A 105 0.08 -10.92 8.06
C ALA A 105 0.72 -10.34 6.80
N CYS A 106 -0.05 -10.34 5.69
CA CYS A 106 0.43 -9.88 4.38
C CYS A 106 -0.72 -9.48 3.47
N ARG A 107 -0.42 -8.71 2.43
CA ARG A 107 -1.34 -8.44 1.31
C ARG A 107 -1.43 -9.67 0.41
N LEU A 108 -2.60 -10.29 0.32
CA LEU A 108 -2.83 -11.47 -0.53
C LEU A 108 -3.08 -11.11 -1.99
N ILE A 109 -3.80 -10.00 -2.25
CA ILE A 109 -4.13 -9.54 -3.60
C ILE A 109 -3.81 -8.05 -3.69
N PHE A 110 -3.07 -7.68 -4.73
CA PHE A 110 -2.66 -6.30 -5.01
C PHE A 110 -3.04 -5.87 -6.43
N GLY A 111 -4.32 -5.75 -6.68
CA GLY A 111 -4.92 -5.14 -7.87
C GLY A 111 -4.33 -5.61 -9.18
N GLU A 112 -3.85 -4.67 -9.96
CA GLU A 112 -3.26 -4.86 -11.28
C GLU A 112 -2.04 -5.78 -11.25
N ALA A 113 -1.26 -5.75 -10.18
CA ALA A 113 -0.06 -6.58 -10.06
C ALA A 113 -0.38 -8.09 -9.98
N ASP A 114 -1.58 -8.45 -9.52
CA ASP A 114 -2.08 -9.83 -9.50
C ASP A 114 -3.11 -10.09 -10.61
N GLY A 115 -3.29 -9.13 -11.52
CA GLY A 115 -4.25 -9.23 -12.61
C GLY A 115 -5.72 -9.22 -12.17
N MET A 116 -6.01 -8.69 -11.00
CA MET A 116 -7.35 -8.47 -10.45
C MET A 116 -7.57 -6.98 -10.20
N PRO A 117 -7.78 -6.20 -11.27
CA PRO A 117 -7.67 -4.74 -11.24
C PRO A 117 -8.68 -4.11 -10.28
N GLY A 118 -8.15 -3.27 -9.38
CA GLY A 118 -8.94 -2.58 -8.38
C GLY A 118 -9.36 -3.43 -7.18
N LEU A 119 -8.85 -4.65 -7.01
CA LEU A 119 -9.09 -5.48 -5.83
C LEU A 119 -7.86 -5.52 -4.94
N THR A 120 -8.04 -5.18 -3.67
CA THR A 120 -7.02 -5.35 -2.63
C THR A 120 -7.57 -6.26 -1.54
N ILE A 121 -6.79 -7.25 -1.11
CA ILE A 121 -7.14 -8.11 0.03
C ILE A 121 -5.91 -8.26 0.91
N ASP A 122 -6.04 -7.84 2.16
CA ASP A 122 -5.04 -8.00 3.21
C ASP A 122 -5.47 -9.10 4.19
N LYS A 123 -4.49 -9.85 4.68
CA LYS A 123 -4.67 -10.92 5.65
C LYS A 123 -4.07 -10.51 7.00
N TYR A 124 -4.87 -10.61 8.03
CA TYR A 124 -4.50 -10.38 9.43
C TYR A 124 -4.86 -11.61 10.27
N GLY A 125 -3.93 -12.54 10.40
CA GLY A 125 -4.23 -13.84 11.02
C GLY A 125 -5.23 -14.65 10.18
N ASP A 126 -6.41 -14.89 10.71
CA ASP A 126 -7.52 -15.58 10.04
C ASP A 126 -8.61 -14.63 9.51
N ILE A 127 -8.41 -13.32 9.63
CA ILE A 127 -9.30 -12.29 9.08
C ILE A 127 -8.74 -11.78 7.76
N LEU A 128 -9.61 -11.67 6.75
CA LEU A 128 -9.32 -10.99 5.50
C LEU A 128 -9.97 -9.61 5.50
N VAL A 129 -9.26 -8.61 4.95
CA VAL A 129 -9.82 -7.26 4.77
C VAL A 129 -9.73 -6.88 3.30
N SER A 130 -10.87 -6.56 2.72
CA SER A 130 -11.02 -6.32 1.28
C SER A 130 -11.33 -4.85 0.98
N GLN A 131 -10.77 -4.35 -0.12
CA GLN A 131 -11.20 -3.13 -0.78
C GLN A 131 -11.47 -3.43 -2.26
N VAL A 132 -12.69 -3.19 -2.72
CA VAL A 132 -13.10 -3.39 -4.11
C VAL A 132 -13.31 -2.04 -4.75
N LEU A 133 -12.40 -1.63 -5.64
CA LEU A 133 -12.27 -0.27 -6.15
C LEU A 133 -12.61 -0.12 -7.63
N SER A 134 -13.05 -1.19 -8.30
CA SER A 134 -13.49 -1.17 -9.70
C SER A 134 -14.85 -1.84 -9.86
N TYR A 135 -15.68 -1.30 -10.74
CA TYR A 135 -17.07 -1.74 -10.91
C TYR A 135 -17.14 -3.22 -11.35
N GLY A 136 -16.34 -3.61 -12.33
CA GLY A 136 -16.37 -5.00 -12.81
C GLY A 136 -15.95 -6.02 -11.76
N MET A 137 -14.98 -5.65 -10.89
CA MET A 137 -14.57 -6.51 -9.77
C MET A 137 -15.66 -6.56 -8.68
N ASP A 138 -16.37 -5.45 -8.44
CA ASP A 138 -17.47 -5.39 -7.48
C ASP A 138 -18.63 -6.33 -7.89
N MET A 139 -18.91 -6.43 -9.19
CA MET A 139 -19.95 -7.34 -9.72
C MET A 139 -19.64 -8.83 -9.51
N ILE A 140 -18.39 -9.20 -9.41
CA ILE A 140 -17.97 -10.61 -9.27
C ILE A 140 -17.34 -10.91 -7.90
N LYS A 141 -17.37 -9.97 -6.97
CA LYS A 141 -16.70 -10.10 -5.66
C LYS A 141 -17.13 -11.34 -4.88
N ASP A 142 -18.41 -11.70 -4.93
CA ASP A 142 -18.93 -12.87 -4.20
C ASP A 142 -18.28 -14.17 -4.69
N MET A 143 -18.13 -14.31 -6.00
CA MET A 143 -17.39 -15.42 -6.59
C MET A 143 -15.91 -15.38 -6.17
N ILE A 144 -15.26 -14.21 -6.23
CA ILE A 144 -13.86 -14.06 -5.86
C ILE A 144 -13.62 -14.41 -4.39
N PHE A 145 -14.47 -13.92 -3.48
CA PHE A 145 -14.35 -14.21 -2.04
C PHE A 145 -14.52 -15.70 -1.76
N ARG A 146 -15.53 -16.36 -2.36
CA ARG A 146 -15.71 -17.80 -2.24
C ARG A 146 -14.49 -18.56 -2.75
N LEU A 147 -14.00 -18.25 -3.94
CA LEU A 147 -12.82 -18.90 -4.52
C LEU A 147 -11.57 -18.70 -3.66
N LEU A 148 -11.39 -17.51 -3.09
CA LEU A 148 -10.25 -17.20 -2.23
C LEU A 148 -10.28 -18.00 -0.94
N VAL A 149 -11.43 -18.09 -0.28
CA VAL A 149 -11.61 -18.89 0.94
C VAL A 149 -11.34 -20.37 0.62
N GLU A 150 -11.96 -20.92 -0.44
CA GLU A 150 -11.72 -22.31 -0.88
C GLU A 150 -10.23 -22.62 -1.12
N GLU A 151 -9.48 -21.71 -1.76
CA GLU A 151 -8.07 -21.95 -2.05
C GLU A 151 -7.19 -21.80 -0.80
N LEU A 152 -7.52 -20.90 0.11
CA LEU A 152 -6.81 -20.78 1.40
C LEU A 152 -7.05 -22.00 2.30
N GLU A 153 -8.29 -22.48 2.39
CA GLU A 153 -8.65 -23.65 3.20
C GLU A 153 -8.02 -24.94 2.68
N LYS A 154 -7.89 -25.13 1.36
CA LYS A 154 -7.12 -26.25 0.77
C LYS A 154 -5.67 -26.29 1.25
N ASP A 155 -5.12 -25.12 1.54
CA ASP A 155 -3.76 -24.96 2.05
C ASP A 155 -3.70 -25.00 3.60
N GLY A 156 -4.80 -25.33 4.28
CA GLY A 156 -4.92 -25.39 5.74
C GLY A 156 -4.98 -24.00 6.41
N VAL A 157 -5.23 -22.94 5.64
CA VAL A 157 -5.34 -21.57 6.17
C VAL A 157 -6.81 -21.28 6.51
N LYS A 158 -7.11 -21.16 7.79
CA LYS A 158 -8.45 -20.80 8.27
C LYS A 158 -8.82 -19.37 7.88
N VAL A 159 -10.07 -19.16 7.47
CA VAL A 159 -10.67 -17.84 7.27
C VAL A 159 -11.88 -17.70 8.21
N SER A 160 -11.80 -16.78 9.16
CA SER A 160 -12.86 -16.53 10.14
C SER A 160 -13.81 -15.41 9.72
N GLY A 161 -13.47 -14.62 8.72
CA GLY A 161 -14.34 -13.58 8.17
C GLY A 161 -13.64 -12.70 7.16
N ILE A 162 -14.46 -11.97 6.38
CA ILE A 162 -14.00 -10.97 5.42
C ILE A 162 -14.63 -9.63 5.82
N MET A 163 -13.80 -8.65 6.18
CA MET A 163 -14.21 -7.26 6.40
C MET A 163 -14.08 -6.49 5.09
N GLU A 164 -15.16 -5.86 4.65
CA GLU A 164 -15.13 -4.95 3.50
C GLU A 164 -14.85 -3.52 3.98
N ARG A 165 -13.75 -2.92 3.52
CA ARG A 165 -13.34 -1.54 3.78
C ARG A 165 -13.53 -0.71 2.51
N ASN A 166 -14.76 -0.71 2.02
CA ASN A 166 -15.20 0.01 0.83
C ASN A 166 -15.59 1.48 1.12
N ASP A 167 -15.21 2.00 2.29
CA ASP A 167 -15.43 3.37 2.78
C ASP A 167 -14.45 4.41 2.18
N VAL A 168 -13.90 4.13 1.01
CA VAL A 168 -12.89 4.97 0.34
C VAL A 168 -13.47 5.79 -0.80
N ALA A 169 -13.07 7.08 -0.88
CA ALA A 169 -13.63 8.05 -1.81
C ALA A 169 -13.47 7.69 -3.30
N ILE A 170 -12.45 6.89 -3.65
CA ILE A 170 -12.18 6.49 -5.03
C ILE A 170 -13.33 5.68 -5.64
N ARG A 171 -14.12 4.95 -4.83
CA ARG A 171 -15.29 4.20 -5.30
C ARG A 171 -16.34 5.07 -6.00
N LYS A 172 -16.48 6.34 -5.56
CA LYS A 172 -17.39 7.30 -6.21
C LYS A 172 -17.03 7.57 -7.67
N LEU A 173 -15.74 7.49 -8.01
CA LEU A 173 -15.28 7.66 -9.40
C LEU A 173 -15.70 6.50 -10.31
N GLU A 174 -15.99 5.36 -9.73
CA GLU A 174 -16.52 4.17 -10.42
C GLU A 174 -18.05 4.12 -10.40
N GLY A 175 -18.73 5.03 -9.69
CA GLY A 175 -20.18 4.98 -9.47
C GLY A 175 -20.60 3.96 -8.44
N LEU A 176 -19.69 3.57 -7.54
CA LEU A 176 -19.92 2.62 -6.46
C LEU A 176 -20.21 3.31 -5.14
N GLU A 177 -21.09 2.74 -4.34
CA GLU A 177 -21.37 3.22 -2.97
C GLU A 177 -20.19 2.98 -2.03
N GLN A 178 -20.06 3.87 -1.05
CA GLN A 178 -19.09 3.70 0.05
C GLN A 178 -19.78 3.03 1.23
N TYR A 179 -19.15 1.98 1.74
CA TYR A 179 -19.62 1.27 2.95
C TYR A 179 -18.45 0.53 3.60
N LYS A 180 -18.63 0.11 4.85
CA LYS A 180 -17.78 -0.85 5.54
C LYS A 180 -18.62 -1.80 6.36
N GLY A 181 -18.13 -3.01 6.58
CA GLY A 181 -18.79 -4.02 7.39
C GLY A 181 -18.33 -5.43 7.04
N TRP A 182 -18.76 -6.37 7.86
CA TRP A 182 -18.50 -7.78 7.62
C TRP A 182 -19.29 -8.28 6.42
N TYR A 183 -18.57 -8.91 5.48
CA TYR A 183 -19.21 -9.65 4.38
C TYR A 183 -19.88 -10.91 4.93
N ARG A 184 -21.14 -11.13 4.54
CA ARG A 184 -21.95 -12.26 5.01
C ARG A 184 -22.23 -13.23 3.86
N ALA A 185 -21.88 -14.50 4.06
CA ALA A 185 -22.14 -15.56 3.11
C ALA A 185 -22.21 -16.92 3.84
N GLU A 186 -22.94 -17.88 3.28
CA GLU A 186 -23.12 -19.22 3.87
C GLU A 186 -21.81 -19.99 4.06
N PHE A 187 -20.79 -19.70 3.23
CA PHE A 187 -19.46 -20.35 3.31
C PHE A 187 -18.55 -19.74 4.37
N LEU A 188 -18.97 -18.70 5.08
CA LEU A 188 -18.22 -18.08 6.16
C LEU A 188 -18.89 -18.33 7.51
N PRO A 189 -18.13 -18.47 8.60
CA PRO A 189 -18.69 -18.50 9.95
C PRO A 189 -19.25 -17.12 10.34
N GLU A 190 -19.90 -17.06 11.51
CA GLU A 190 -20.23 -15.77 12.12
C GLU A 190 -18.95 -14.94 12.31
N PRO A 191 -18.98 -13.65 11.99
CA PRO A 191 -17.79 -12.81 12.06
C PRO A 191 -17.21 -12.74 13.46
N PRO A 192 -15.86 -12.71 13.55
CA PRO A 192 -15.16 -12.55 14.81
C PRO A 192 -15.24 -11.10 15.31
N SER A 193 -14.48 -10.78 16.35
CA SER A 193 -14.25 -9.40 16.78
C SER A 193 -13.62 -8.55 15.65
N ASN A 194 -13.93 -7.26 15.63
CA ASN A 194 -13.27 -6.28 14.76
C ASN A 194 -11.79 -6.06 15.10
N ILE A 195 -11.36 -6.55 16.26
CA ILE A 195 -9.98 -6.47 16.75
C ILE A 195 -9.31 -7.82 16.61
N THR A 196 -8.15 -7.85 15.99
CA THR A 196 -7.28 -9.03 15.89
C THR A 196 -5.85 -8.68 16.30
N GLU A 197 -5.03 -9.69 16.54
CA GLU A 197 -3.61 -9.52 16.81
C GLU A 197 -2.78 -10.11 15.67
N ILE A 198 -1.74 -9.39 15.27
CA ILE A 198 -0.73 -9.88 14.31
C ILE A 198 0.65 -9.84 14.95
N THR A 199 1.55 -10.67 14.43
CA THR A 199 2.98 -10.60 14.77
C THR A 199 3.77 -10.18 13.54
N GLU A 200 4.56 -9.12 13.68
CA GLU A 200 5.47 -8.64 12.64
C GLU A 200 6.86 -8.37 13.26
N ASN A 201 7.91 -8.95 12.68
CA ASN A 201 9.29 -8.80 13.18
C ASN A 201 9.44 -9.19 14.68
N GLY A 202 8.64 -10.16 15.17
CA GLY A 202 8.61 -10.56 16.57
C GLY A 202 7.83 -9.63 17.51
N ILE A 203 7.17 -8.61 16.99
CA ILE A 203 6.36 -7.64 17.75
C ILE A 203 4.87 -7.94 17.51
N ARG A 204 4.10 -7.99 18.59
CA ARG A 204 2.65 -8.16 18.55
C ARG A 204 1.95 -6.81 18.44
N TYR A 205 1.05 -6.70 17.46
CA TYR A 205 0.24 -5.50 17.22
C TYR A 205 -1.24 -5.85 17.27
N GLU A 206 -2.00 -4.97 17.90
CA GLU A 206 -3.45 -4.95 17.75
C GLU A 206 -3.81 -4.28 16.42
N VAL A 207 -4.74 -4.89 15.69
CA VAL A 207 -5.27 -4.38 14.43
C VAL A 207 -6.79 -4.30 14.53
N ASP A 208 -7.32 -3.08 14.43
CA ASP A 208 -8.75 -2.82 14.26
C ASP A 208 -9.06 -2.84 12.76
N VAL A 209 -9.68 -3.92 12.28
CA VAL A 209 -9.99 -4.10 10.87
C VAL A 209 -11.16 -3.23 10.40
N GLU A 210 -11.96 -2.69 11.33
CA GLU A 210 -13.09 -1.81 11.00
C GLU A 210 -12.71 -0.32 11.00
N ASN A 211 -11.94 0.14 12.02
CA ASN A 211 -11.67 1.56 12.21
C ASN A 211 -10.21 1.95 12.00
N GLY A 212 -9.31 0.97 11.91
CA GLY A 212 -7.90 1.21 11.58
C GLY A 212 -7.72 1.90 10.22
N GLN A 213 -6.60 2.58 10.04
CA GLN A 213 -6.30 3.26 8.77
C GLN A 213 -6.13 2.26 7.62
N LYS A 214 -6.53 2.64 6.40
CA LYS A 214 -6.58 1.78 5.22
C LYS A 214 -7.42 0.51 5.51
N THR A 215 -6.76 -0.64 5.55
CA THR A 215 -7.35 -1.95 5.85
C THR A 215 -7.15 -2.37 7.31
N GLY A 216 -6.44 -1.56 8.12
CA GLY A 216 -6.17 -1.82 9.55
C GLY A 216 -4.71 -1.58 9.95
N PHE A 217 -3.74 -1.98 9.12
CA PHE A 217 -2.31 -1.84 9.37
C PHE A 217 -1.51 -1.60 8.08
N PHE A 218 -0.33 -0.98 8.19
CA PHE A 218 0.55 -0.70 7.05
C PHE A 218 1.53 -1.86 6.83
N LEU A 219 1.10 -2.91 6.14
CA LEU A 219 1.91 -4.10 5.87
C LEU A 219 3.11 -3.83 4.95
N ASP A 220 2.99 -2.83 4.09
CA ASP A 220 3.99 -2.43 3.09
C ASP A 220 5.35 -1.99 3.66
N GLN A 221 5.38 -1.51 4.91
CA GLN A 221 6.59 -1.01 5.59
C GLN A 221 7.34 -2.09 6.42
N LYS A 222 6.88 -3.33 6.46
CA LYS A 222 7.37 -4.40 7.34
C LYS A 222 8.90 -4.50 7.37
N TYR A 223 9.52 -4.65 6.22
CA TYR A 223 10.98 -4.84 6.14
C TYR A 223 11.76 -3.54 6.23
N ASN A 224 11.12 -2.40 6.05
CA ASN A 224 11.70 -1.09 6.32
C ASN A 224 11.81 -0.86 7.83
N ARG A 225 10.79 -1.27 8.59
CA ARG A 225 10.83 -1.29 10.06
C ARG A 225 11.92 -2.22 10.59
N LEU A 226 12.07 -3.41 9.98
CA LEU A 226 13.16 -4.33 10.34
C LEU A 226 14.55 -3.76 10.04
N ALA A 227 14.71 -2.99 8.96
CA ALA A 227 15.99 -2.33 8.66
C ALA A 227 16.36 -1.30 9.73
N VAL A 228 15.39 -0.54 10.23
CA VAL A 228 15.57 0.38 11.37
C VAL A 228 15.97 -0.41 12.63
N SER A 229 15.26 -1.48 12.95
CA SER A 229 15.54 -2.33 14.12
C SER A 229 17.00 -2.81 14.16
N LYS A 230 17.56 -3.22 13.02
CA LYS A 230 18.94 -3.75 12.93
C LYS A 230 20.03 -2.77 13.37
N ILE A 231 19.78 -1.47 13.28
CA ILE A 231 20.78 -0.44 13.60
C ILE A 231 20.41 0.40 14.84
N ALA A 232 19.28 0.12 15.48
CA ALA A 232 18.77 0.91 16.61
C ALA A 232 19.51 0.68 17.93
N LYS A 233 20.27 -0.42 18.08
CA LYS A 233 20.90 -0.82 19.35
C LYS A 233 21.69 0.33 20.00
N GLY A 234 21.35 0.62 21.26
CA GLY A 234 22.00 1.64 22.09
C GLY A 234 21.68 3.09 21.73
N LYS A 235 20.82 3.35 20.73
CA LYS A 235 20.50 4.68 20.22
C LYS A 235 19.31 5.31 20.94
N LYS A 236 19.30 6.63 21.05
CA LYS A 236 18.13 7.44 21.35
C LYS A 236 17.43 7.79 20.04
N VAL A 237 16.20 7.34 19.88
CA VAL A 237 15.46 7.38 18.61
C VAL A 237 14.26 8.32 18.72
N LEU A 238 14.03 9.15 17.70
CA LEU A 238 12.82 9.93 17.50
C LEU A 238 12.06 9.35 16.29
N ASP A 239 10.86 8.84 16.52
CA ASP A 239 9.97 8.35 15.46
C ASP A 239 8.86 9.38 15.24
N CYS A 240 8.96 10.11 14.13
CA CYS A 240 8.00 11.11 13.70
C CYS A 240 6.94 10.47 12.79
N PHE A 241 5.67 10.79 13.04
CA PHE A 241 4.52 10.18 12.37
C PHE A 241 4.36 8.69 12.71
N THR A 242 4.50 8.38 14.00
CA THR A 242 4.63 7.00 14.50
C THR A 242 3.39 6.14 14.27
N HIS A 243 2.20 6.75 14.02
CA HIS A 243 0.94 6.06 13.90
C HIS A 243 0.70 5.13 15.09
N THR A 244 0.52 3.83 14.89
CA THR A 244 0.35 2.82 15.95
C THR A 244 1.68 2.37 16.58
N GLY A 245 2.75 3.13 16.40
CA GLY A 245 4.06 2.89 17.01
C GLY A 245 4.94 1.90 16.24
N SER A 246 4.62 1.57 15.01
CA SER A 246 5.24 0.42 14.35
C SER A 246 6.75 0.57 14.09
N PHE A 247 7.25 1.75 13.67
CA PHE A 247 8.69 2.00 13.58
C PHE A 247 9.35 2.14 14.96
N ALA A 248 8.71 2.87 15.88
CA ALA A 248 9.19 3.06 17.23
C ALA A 248 9.39 1.72 17.97
N LEU A 249 8.40 0.82 17.88
CA LEU A 249 8.47 -0.51 18.51
C LEU A 249 9.56 -1.38 17.89
N ASN A 250 9.76 -1.31 16.57
CA ASN A 250 10.86 -2.02 15.90
C ASN A 250 12.23 -1.47 16.36
N ALA A 251 12.37 -0.15 16.54
CA ALA A 251 13.59 0.44 17.11
C ALA A 251 13.82 0.00 18.55
N ALA A 252 12.77 0.00 19.40
CA ALA A 252 12.84 -0.43 20.79
C ALA A 252 13.19 -1.93 20.90
N MET A 253 12.55 -2.80 20.09
CA MET A 253 12.85 -4.23 20.02
C MET A 253 14.28 -4.49 19.51
N GLY A 254 14.78 -3.64 18.59
CA GLY A 254 16.16 -3.66 18.11
C GLY A 254 17.21 -3.20 19.13
N GLY A 255 16.79 -2.91 20.36
CA GLY A 255 17.67 -2.55 21.48
C GLY A 255 18.01 -1.06 21.57
N ALA A 256 17.19 -0.17 21.01
CA ALA A 256 17.30 1.27 21.30
C ALA A 256 17.33 1.52 22.81
N ARG A 257 18.19 2.43 23.25
CA ARG A 257 18.24 2.79 24.69
C ARG A 257 17.00 3.56 25.12
N HIS A 258 16.45 4.36 24.19
CA HIS A 258 15.22 5.12 24.41
C HIS A 258 14.58 5.49 23.05
N VAL A 259 13.24 5.51 22.98
CA VAL A 259 12.48 5.87 21.79
C VAL A 259 11.39 6.88 22.16
N THR A 260 11.34 8.01 21.47
CA THR A 260 10.23 8.96 21.52
C THR A 260 9.36 8.77 20.30
N ALA A 261 8.13 8.30 20.49
CA ALA A 261 7.13 8.06 19.45
C ALA A 261 6.16 9.25 19.37
N VAL A 262 6.05 9.89 18.20
CA VAL A 262 5.30 11.13 18.02
C VAL A 262 4.25 10.97 16.91
N ASP A 263 3.02 11.38 17.18
CA ASP A 263 1.96 11.53 16.18
C ASP A 263 1.05 12.71 16.56
N VAL A 264 0.39 13.29 15.57
CA VAL A 264 -0.60 14.36 15.80
C VAL A 264 -1.92 13.81 16.35
N SER A 265 -2.20 12.53 16.14
CA SER A 265 -3.40 11.84 16.58
C SER A 265 -3.23 11.25 17.98
N GLN A 266 -4.00 11.75 18.96
CA GLN A 266 -4.01 11.16 20.29
C GLN A 266 -4.39 9.68 20.28
N PHE A 267 -5.36 9.28 19.44
CA PHE A 267 -5.75 7.88 19.29
C PHE A 267 -4.58 7.00 18.80
N ALA A 268 -3.80 7.48 17.82
CA ALA A 268 -2.62 6.77 17.33
C ALA A 268 -1.56 6.61 18.43
N VAL A 269 -1.30 7.68 19.19
CA VAL A 269 -0.36 7.69 20.31
C VAL A 269 -0.79 6.71 21.42
N ASP A 270 -2.08 6.67 21.75
CA ASP A 270 -2.61 5.74 22.75
C ASP A 270 -2.51 4.28 22.29
N THR A 271 -2.81 4.01 21.00
CA THR A 271 -2.62 2.69 20.39
C THR A 271 -1.15 2.27 20.39
N ALA A 272 -0.22 3.19 20.09
CA ALA A 272 1.22 2.93 20.15
C ALA A 272 1.67 2.55 21.58
N ARG A 273 1.14 3.22 22.60
CA ARG A 273 1.42 2.92 24.01
C ARG A 273 0.91 1.54 24.42
N GLU A 274 -0.32 1.17 24.02
CA GLU A 274 -0.86 -0.16 24.29
C GLU A 274 -0.08 -1.25 23.55
N ASN A 275 0.36 -1.02 22.32
CA ASN A 275 1.25 -1.93 21.62
C ASN A 275 2.61 -2.07 22.32
N ALA A 276 3.18 -0.99 22.85
CA ALA A 276 4.41 -1.06 23.65
C ALA A 276 4.22 -1.88 24.92
N LYS A 277 3.11 -1.69 25.64
CA LYS A 277 2.75 -2.46 26.82
C LYS A 277 2.58 -3.95 26.51
N ARG A 278 1.90 -4.29 25.39
CA ARG A 278 1.72 -5.68 24.92
C ARG A 278 3.05 -6.40 24.69
N ASN A 279 4.10 -5.64 24.34
CA ASN A 279 5.43 -6.16 24.06
C ASN A 279 6.47 -5.94 25.19
N GLY A 280 6.07 -5.37 26.33
CA GLY A 280 6.97 -5.11 27.45
C GLY A 280 8.05 -4.07 27.16
N LEU A 281 7.73 -3.04 26.35
CA LEU A 281 8.69 -2.04 25.86
C LEU A 281 8.49 -0.64 26.48
N THR A 282 7.48 -0.46 27.35
CA THR A 282 7.09 0.84 27.91
C THR A 282 8.21 1.56 28.67
N ASP A 283 9.10 0.81 29.35
CA ASP A 283 10.17 1.38 30.17
C ASP A 283 11.22 2.17 29.38
N ARG A 284 11.25 2.00 28.06
CA ARG A 284 12.19 2.67 27.16
C ARG A 284 11.54 3.52 26.09
N MET A 285 10.24 3.80 26.22
CA MET A 285 9.49 4.54 25.21
C MET A 285 8.68 5.68 25.85
N ASP A 286 8.77 6.85 25.24
CA ASP A 286 7.88 7.98 25.47
C ASP A 286 6.92 8.16 24.29
N PHE A 287 5.71 8.65 24.58
CA PHE A 287 4.64 8.83 23.62
C PHE A 287 4.13 10.26 23.67
N LEU A 288 4.26 10.98 22.58
CA LEU A 288 3.96 12.39 22.50
C LEU A 288 2.91 12.68 21.40
N CYS A 289 1.81 13.30 21.78
CA CYS A 289 0.84 13.86 20.82
C CYS A 289 1.28 15.27 20.44
N ALA A 290 1.84 15.45 19.22
CA ALA A 290 2.34 16.73 18.74
C ALA A 290 2.39 16.77 17.21
N ASP A 291 2.30 17.99 16.64
CA ASP A 291 2.61 18.21 15.23
C ASP A 291 4.13 18.22 15.04
N VAL A 292 4.63 17.39 14.13
CA VAL A 292 6.06 17.24 13.83
C VAL A 292 6.64 18.56 13.27
N PHE A 293 5.85 19.35 12.54
CA PHE A 293 6.29 20.62 11.99
C PHE A 293 6.55 21.68 13.08
N ASP A 294 5.85 21.60 14.21
CA ASP A 294 6.06 22.45 15.38
C ASP A 294 7.12 21.85 16.33
N LEU A 295 7.13 20.53 16.48
CA LEU A 295 8.02 19.83 17.38
C LEU A 295 9.49 19.92 16.98
N LEU A 296 9.82 19.66 15.71
CA LEU A 296 11.22 19.64 15.27
C LEU A 296 11.95 20.98 15.46
N PRO A 297 11.34 22.16 15.19
CA PRO A 297 11.92 23.44 15.56
C PRO A 297 12.21 23.59 17.04
N LYS A 298 11.24 23.22 17.89
CA LYS A 298 11.38 23.29 19.34
C LYS A 298 12.53 22.39 19.86
N LEU A 299 12.64 21.18 19.35
CA LEU A 299 13.74 20.26 19.70
C LEU A 299 15.11 20.81 19.28
N LEU A 300 15.17 21.54 18.17
CA LEU A 300 16.39 22.23 17.74
C LEU A 300 16.78 23.38 18.68
N GLU A 301 15.84 24.19 19.12
CA GLU A 301 16.05 25.28 20.09
C GLU A 301 16.51 24.71 21.46
N GLU A 302 15.92 23.61 21.89
CA GLU A 302 16.24 22.89 23.12
C GLU A 302 17.55 22.11 23.03
N LYS A 303 18.14 22.01 21.83
CA LYS A 303 19.36 21.20 21.57
C LYS A 303 19.18 19.74 21.98
N ALA A 304 17.99 19.19 21.74
CA ALA A 304 17.69 17.80 22.07
C ALA A 304 18.68 16.86 21.36
N ASP A 305 19.11 15.81 22.06
CA ASP A 305 20.07 14.83 21.56
C ASP A 305 19.35 13.56 21.05
N TYR A 306 19.43 13.27 19.79
CA TYR A 306 18.97 12.02 19.17
C TYR A 306 20.08 11.42 18.31
N ASP A 307 20.22 10.10 18.38
CA ASP A 307 21.19 9.35 17.55
C ASP A 307 20.56 8.90 16.22
N MET A 308 19.22 8.83 16.20
CA MET A 308 18.44 8.37 15.03
C MET A 308 17.09 9.08 14.96
N ILE A 309 16.71 9.51 13.77
CA ILE A 309 15.39 10.07 13.50
C ILE A 309 14.73 9.29 12.35
N ILE A 310 13.43 8.98 12.52
CA ILE A 310 12.59 8.30 11.54
C ILE A 310 11.50 9.28 11.08
N LEU A 311 11.36 9.43 9.77
CA LEU A 311 10.35 10.26 9.12
C LEU A 311 9.51 9.41 8.18
N ASP A 312 8.30 9.01 8.61
CA ASP A 312 7.32 8.29 7.78
C ASP A 312 6.01 9.10 7.67
N PRO A 313 6.06 10.29 7.03
CA PRO A 313 4.90 11.17 6.95
C PRO A 313 3.81 10.60 6.07
N PRO A 314 2.54 11.04 6.26
CA PRO A 314 1.47 10.75 5.35
C PRO A 314 1.78 11.31 3.94
N ALA A 315 1.05 10.83 2.94
CA ALA A 315 1.22 11.32 1.57
C ALA A 315 0.91 12.82 1.47
N PHE A 316 1.94 13.66 1.32
CA PHE A 316 1.78 15.11 1.20
C PHE A 316 1.20 15.55 -0.15
N THR A 317 1.17 14.64 -1.15
CA THR A 317 0.52 14.92 -2.44
C THR A 317 -0.30 13.73 -2.92
N LYS A 318 -1.47 14.06 -3.49
CA LYS A 318 -2.38 13.11 -4.15
C LYS A 318 -2.60 13.48 -5.63
N SER A 319 -1.85 14.48 -6.15
CA SER A 319 -1.99 14.92 -7.54
C SER A 319 -0.71 15.59 -8.04
N ARG A 320 -0.51 15.60 -9.35
CA ARG A 320 0.62 16.32 -9.98
C ARG A 320 0.63 17.83 -9.65
N LYS A 321 -0.54 18.41 -9.42
CA LYS A 321 -0.67 19.86 -9.13
C LYS A 321 -0.07 20.26 -7.78
N THR A 322 -0.02 19.35 -6.82
CA THR A 322 0.43 19.60 -5.45
C THR A 322 1.84 19.08 -5.16
N VAL A 323 2.56 18.56 -6.16
CA VAL A 323 3.92 18.02 -5.99
C VAL A 323 4.89 19.07 -5.44
N GLY A 324 4.89 20.29 -5.97
CA GLY A 324 5.82 21.34 -5.51
C GLY A 324 5.60 21.78 -4.05
N SER A 325 4.36 21.75 -3.56
CA SER A 325 4.07 22.01 -2.15
C SER A 325 4.47 20.83 -1.26
N ALA A 326 4.25 19.60 -1.74
CA ALA A 326 4.69 18.40 -1.06
C ALA A 326 6.22 18.32 -0.95
N GLU A 327 6.94 18.66 -2.02
CA GLU A 327 8.41 18.71 -2.01
C GLU A 327 8.93 19.65 -0.92
N ARG A 328 8.31 20.82 -0.76
CA ARG A 328 8.68 21.76 0.34
C ARG A 328 8.44 21.16 1.72
N GLY A 329 7.29 20.49 1.94
CA GLY A 329 7.00 19.85 3.23
C GLY A 329 7.98 18.71 3.55
N TYR A 330 8.26 17.83 2.57
CA TYR A 330 9.29 16.79 2.74
C TYR A 330 10.68 17.39 3.01
N LYS A 331 11.06 18.44 2.26
CA LYS A 331 12.35 19.11 2.46
C LYS A 331 12.47 19.69 3.86
N GLU A 332 11.43 20.34 4.36
CA GLU A 332 11.41 20.97 5.67
C GLU A 332 11.68 19.95 6.80
N ILE A 333 10.92 18.86 6.85
CA ILE A 333 11.10 17.87 7.92
C ILE A 333 12.47 17.17 7.82
N ASN A 334 12.94 16.86 6.61
CA ASN A 334 14.24 16.25 6.40
C ASN A 334 15.40 17.19 6.80
N TYR A 335 15.32 18.47 6.42
CA TYR A 335 16.26 19.49 6.81
C TYR A 335 16.38 19.63 8.34
N ARG A 336 15.24 19.73 9.04
CA ARG A 336 15.22 19.86 10.50
C ARG A 336 15.74 18.61 11.21
N ALA A 337 15.37 17.43 10.74
CA ALA A 337 15.88 16.17 11.26
C ALA A 337 17.41 16.07 11.11
N MET A 338 17.96 16.44 9.95
CA MET A 338 19.41 16.45 9.73
C MET A 338 20.14 17.47 10.60
N ARG A 339 19.53 18.63 10.90
CA ARG A 339 20.07 19.64 11.81
C ARG A 339 20.08 19.18 13.26
N LEU A 340 19.13 18.33 13.65
CA LEU A 340 19.01 17.78 14.99
C LEU A 340 19.97 16.59 15.22
N LEU A 341 20.30 15.85 14.17
CA LEU A 341 21.17 14.70 14.26
C LEU A 341 22.67 15.12 14.37
N PRO A 342 23.45 14.47 15.23
CA PRO A 342 24.90 14.66 15.25
C PRO A 342 25.53 14.03 14.02
N ARG A 343 26.78 14.40 13.72
CA ARG A 343 27.58 13.64 12.77
C ARG A 343 27.79 12.22 13.28
N GLY A 344 27.57 11.22 12.42
CA GLY A 344 27.49 9.82 12.81
C GLY A 344 26.07 9.36 13.17
N GLY A 345 25.10 10.28 13.30
CA GLY A 345 23.68 9.97 13.51
C GLY A 345 23.01 9.36 12.28
N TYR A 346 21.81 8.87 12.43
CA TYR A 346 21.09 8.09 11.40
C TYR A 346 19.74 8.71 11.07
N LEU A 347 19.41 8.76 9.80
CA LEU A 347 18.12 9.24 9.28
C LEU A 347 17.47 8.14 8.46
N ALA A 348 16.28 7.70 8.90
CA ALA A 348 15.35 6.95 8.06
C ALA A 348 14.28 7.90 7.54
N THR A 349 14.05 7.95 6.23
CA THR A 349 13.06 8.85 5.63
C THR A 349 12.27 8.17 4.54
N CYS A 350 10.94 8.38 4.56
CA CYS A 350 10.00 7.71 3.68
C CYS A 350 9.14 8.69 2.87
N SER A 351 8.59 8.19 1.78
CA SER A 351 7.46 8.81 1.09
C SER A 351 6.58 7.72 0.46
N CYS A 352 5.29 7.71 0.83
CA CYS A 352 4.27 6.85 0.22
C CYS A 352 3.50 7.56 -0.91
N SER A 353 3.90 8.75 -1.32
CA SER A 353 3.25 9.50 -2.41
C SER A 353 3.69 8.98 -3.77
N HIS A 354 2.77 8.40 -4.55
CA HIS A 354 3.04 7.97 -5.92
C HIS A 354 3.58 9.13 -6.79
N PHE A 355 3.03 10.34 -6.67
CA PHE A 355 3.47 11.51 -7.45
C PHE A 355 4.82 12.09 -7.00
N MET A 356 5.36 11.68 -5.85
CA MET A 356 6.72 11.96 -5.43
C MET A 356 7.62 10.86 -5.98
N GLU A 357 7.97 10.96 -7.26
CA GLU A 357 8.84 9.98 -7.91
C GLU A 357 10.17 9.82 -7.17
N ASN A 358 10.76 8.61 -7.25
CA ASN A 358 11.99 8.28 -6.52
C ASN A 358 13.12 9.28 -6.80
N ARG A 359 13.32 9.66 -8.08
CA ARG A 359 14.33 10.64 -8.49
C ARG A 359 14.11 12.01 -7.85
N LEU A 360 12.85 12.44 -7.79
CA LEU A 360 12.48 13.72 -7.17
C LEU A 360 12.70 13.68 -5.66
N PHE A 361 12.31 12.58 -5.01
CA PHE A 361 12.51 12.40 -3.57
C PHE A 361 14.00 12.45 -3.19
N VAL A 362 14.86 11.71 -3.88
CA VAL A 362 16.31 11.74 -3.64
C VAL A 362 16.89 13.14 -3.87
N LYS A 363 16.48 13.83 -4.95
CA LYS A 363 16.92 15.21 -5.22
C LYS A 363 16.52 16.16 -4.08
N MET A 364 15.30 16.02 -3.56
CA MET A 364 14.80 16.79 -2.43
C MET A 364 15.63 16.52 -1.17
N VAL A 365 15.91 15.24 -0.82
CA VAL A 365 16.72 14.86 0.34
C VAL A 365 18.14 15.43 0.22
N MET A 366 18.76 15.36 -0.96
CA MET A 366 20.07 15.97 -1.21
C MET A 366 20.07 17.50 -1.04
N SER A 367 18.99 18.15 -1.48
CA SER A 367 18.82 19.60 -1.28
C SER A 367 18.67 19.95 0.21
N ALA A 368 17.93 19.16 0.98
CA ALA A 368 17.81 19.34 2.43
C ALA A 368 19.15 19.15 3.14
N ALA A 369 19.94 18.14 2.75
CA ALA A 369 21.27 17.88 3.30
C ALA A 369 22.24 19.03 3.02
N LYS A 370 22.23 19.58 1.80
CA LYS A 370 23.04 20.76 1.44
C LYS A 370 22.70 21.95 2.34
N ASP A 371 21.40 22.23 2.52
CA ASP A 371 20.96 23.36 3.35
C ASP A 371 21.27 23.13 4.85
N ALA A 372 21.26 21.88 5.30
CA ALA A 372 21.66 21.50 6.66
C ALA A 372 23.19 21.52 6.87
N GLY A 373 23.99 21.65 5.81
CA GLY A 373 25.44 21.64 5.87
C GLY A 373 26.05 20.26 6.20
N VAL A 374 25.37 19.18 5.77
CA VAL A 374 25.80 17.80 6.02
C VAL A 374 25.88 16.99 4.71
N GLN A 375 26.58 15.86 4.77
CA GLN A 375 26.54 14.85 3.74
C GLN A 375 25.83 13.59 4.26
N LEU A 376 25.35 12.76 3.34
CA LEU A 376 24.62 11.54 3.67
C LEU A 376 25.32 10.33 3.04
N LYS A 377 25.63 9.34 3.88
CA LYS A 377 26.02 8.01 3.40
C LYS A 377 24.80 7.13 3.31
N LEU A 378 24.49 6.61 2.14
CA LEU A 378 23.41 5.66 1.95
C LEU A 378 23.76 4.31 2.61
N ILE A 379 22.90 3.81 3.47
CA ILE A 379 22.98 2.48 4.07
C ILE A 379 22.07 1.53 3.30
N GLU A 380 20.78 1.88 3.19
CA GLU A 380 19.78 1.10 2.46
C GLU A 380 18.85 2.02 1.67
N ALA A 381 18.45 1.57 0.47
CA ALA A 381 17.36 2.10 -0.32
C ALA A 381 16.37 0.95 -0.55
N ARG A 382 15.13 1.13 -0.18
CA ARG A 382 14.10 0.10 -0.20
C ARG A 382 12.78 0.66 -0.73
N GLN A 383 11.90 -0.25 -1.12
CA GLN A 383 10.54 0.01 -1.54
C GLN A 383 9.56 -0.68 -0.58
N GLN A 384 8.32 -0.87 -1.00
CA GLN A 384 7.32 -1.64 -0.27
C GLN A 384 7.74 -3.11 -0.12
N ALA A 385 7.16 -3.76 0.89
CA ALA A 385 7.38 -5.19 1.15
C ALA A 385 6.93 -6.05 -0.05
N PRO A 386 7.53 -7.25 -0.27
CA PRO A 386 7.29 -8.07 -1.46
C PRO A 386 5.84 -8.52 -1.67
N ASP A 387 5.02 -8.56 -0.62
CA ASP A 387 3.58 -8.84 -0.72
C ASP A 387 2.80 -7.72 -1.44
N HIS A 388 3.42 -6.58 -1.67
CA HIS A 388 2.95 -5.46 -2.50
C HIS A 388 3.78 -5.42 -3.80
N PRO A 389 3.64 -6.39 -4.71
CA PRO A 389 4.54 -6.52 -5.86
C PRO A 389 4.48 -5.30 -6.79
N ILE A 390 5.66 -4.92 -7.28
CA ILE A 390 5.80 -3.88 -8.31
C ILE A 390 5.74 -4.56 -9.67
N LEU A 391 4.73 -4.21 -10.45
CA LEU A 391 4.65 -4.62 -11.85
C LEU A 391 5.31 -3.52 -12.70
N LEU A 392 6.47 -3.82 -13.28
CA LEU A 392 7.36 -2.82 -13.89
C LEU A 392 6.71 -1.94 -14.96
N ASN A 393 5.73 -2.48 -15.69
CA ASN A 393 4.96 -1.75 -16.71
C ASN A 393 3.74 -1.02 -16.15
N VAL A 394 3.49 -1.10 -14.84
CA VAL A 394 2.39 -0.40 -14.13
C VAL A 394 2.99 0.44 -13.01
N PRO A 395 3.46 1.67 -13.36
CA PRO A 395 4.16 2.54 -12.39
C PRO A 395 3.32 2.86 -11.15
N GLU A 396 2.00 2.76 -11.24
CA GLU A 396 1.08 2.97 -10.13
C GLU A 396 1.25 1.94 -9.01
N THR A 397 1.88 0.81 -9.28
CA THR A 397 2.21 -0.21 -8.28
C THR A 397 3.48 0.11 -7.49
N ASP A 398 4.33 1.04 -7.96
CA ASP A 398 5.54 1.53 -7.27
C ASP A 398 5.23 2.89 -6.59
N TYR A 399 5.03 2.87 -5.28
CA TYR A 399 4.61 4.08 -4.57
C TYR A 399 5.43 4.39 -3.31
N LEU A 400 6.13 3.41 -2.72
CA LEU A 400 6.84 3.58 -1.46
C LEU A 400 8.34 3.77 -1.69
N LYS A 401 8.90 4.80 -1.09
CA LYS A 401 10.33 5.08 -1.02
C LYS A 401 10.73 5.08 0.44
N PHE A 402 11.76 4.31 0.76
CA PHE A 402 12.43 4.29 2.06
C PHE A 402 13.94 4.42 1.86
N TYR A 403 14.53 5.34 2.58
CA TYR A 403 15.97 5.54 2.59
C TYR A 403 16.50 5.60 4.01
N LEU A 404 17.57 4.88 4.25
CA LEU A 404 18.31 4.88 5.50
C LEU A 404 19.72 5.44 5.26
N PHE A 405 20.05 6.52 5.96
CA PHE A 405 21.30 7.24 5.82
C PHE A 405 22.05 7.35 7.14
N GLN A 406 23.40 7.48 7.04
CA GLN A 406 24.22 8.05 8.09
C GLN A 406 24.54 9.51 7.73
N VAL A 407 24.39 10.42 8.68
CA VAL A 407 24.77 11.84 8.58
C VAL A 407 26.27 11.98 8.82
N VAL A 408 27.00 12.66 7.92
CA VAL A 408 28.47 12.85 7.99
C VAL A 408 28.88 14.29 7.73
#